data_8681da49e137dbb67f7e3ef0aa488b15
#
_entry.id   8681da49e137dbb67f7e3ef0aa488b15
#
_cell.length_a   1.000
_cell.length_b   1.000
_cell.length_c   1.000
_cell.angle_alpha   90.00
_cell.angle_beta   90.00
_cell.angle_gamma   90.00
#
_symmetry.space_group_name_H-M   'P 1'
#
loop_
_entity.id
_entity.type
_entity.pdbx_description
1 polymer ?
#
loop_
_entity_poly.entity_id
_entity_poly.type
_entity_poly.pdbx_seq_one_letter_code
_entity_poly.pdbx_strand_id
1 'polypeptide(L)'
;MNIYLDYIQEIEDRKAQGLNPKPIDGAELVSVLINQIKDVNNQYRDESLNFFIYNVLPGTTSAASVKAKFLKEIILGESLVAEITSEFAFEQLSHMKGGPSIKVLLDIALGSNETIARNATDVLKTQVFLYESDTSRLKNAFEQGNKYAKELIESYANAEFFTKLPEIEEEIDVVTFIAGVGDISTDLLSPGGDAHSRSDRELHGQCLFEHNKEMQKALSALQEKHPGKRVMLIAEKGTMGVGSSRMSGVNNVALWTGVQASPYVPFINIAPVIAGTNGISPIFLTTVGVTGGIGIDLQNWVKQKDADGNTIVDKDGEPVLKQEYSVETGTVLTINTKTKKLYNGGKELKDISTALTPQKMEFIKAGGSYAVVFGKKLQTFAAKVLGVTAPQVYAASKEISIDGQGLTAVEKIFNKNAVGNTPGKVLHAGSDVRVEVNIVGSQDTTGLMTSQELEMMA
;
A
#
# COMPACT_ATOMS: atom_id res chain seq x y z
N MET A 1 13.13 11.01 34.64
CA MET A 1 13.01 9.81 33.79
C MET A 1 13.71 10.13 32.49
N ASN A 2 14.59 9.30 32.00
CA ASN A 2 15.31 9.57 30.75
C ASN A 2 14.61 8.80 29.64
N ILE A 3 13.73 9.48 28.91
CA ILE A 3 12.89 8.88 27.85
C ILE A 3 13.70 8.11 26.79
N TYR A 4 14.95 8.50 26.55
CA TYR A 4 15.84 7.78 25.64
C TYR A 4 16.26 6.43 26.21
N LEU A 5 16.68 6.39 27.48
CA LEU A 5 17.07 5.14 28.13
C LEU A 5 15.87 4.21 28.36
N ASP A 6 14.71 4.79 28.63
CA ASP A 6 13.45 4.02 28.74
C ASP A 6 13.11 3.33 27.40
N TYR A 7 13.34 4.01 26.26
CA TYR A 7 13.16 3.44 24.93
C TYR A 7 14.18 2.34 24.60
N ILE A 8 15.45 2.52 24.98
CA ILE A 8 16.48 1.46 24.84
C ILE A 8 16.08 0.22 25.64
N GLN A 9 15.61 0.41 26.87
CA GLN A 9 15.16 -0.71 27.70
C GLN A 9 13.97 -1.44 27.06
N GLU A 10 13.00 -0.71 26.48
CA GLU A 10 11.88 -1.31 25.78
C GLU A 10 12.33 -2.13 24.57
N ILE A 11 13.34 -1.68 23.83
CA ILE A 11 13.93 -2.44 22.72
C ILE A 11 14.49 -3.78 23.22
N GLU A 12 15.26 -3.77 24.30
CA GLU A 12 15.85 -5.01 24.85
C GLU A 12 14.78 -5.96 25.41
N ASP A 13 13.76 -5.43 26.08
CA ASP A 13 12.65 -6.22 26.61
C ASP A 13 11.84 -6.89 25.49
N ARG A 14 11.61 -6.18 24.39
CA ARG A 14 10.92 -6.74 23.20
C ARG A 14 11.80 -7.76 22.47
N LYS A 15 13.07 -7.48 22.32
CA LYS A 15 14.03 -8.41 21.70
C LYS A 15 14.13 -9.72 22.48
N ALA A 16 14.08 -9.67 23.82
CA ALA A 16 14.03 -10.87 24.66
C ALA A 16 12.78 -11.73 24.43
N GLN A 17 11.70 -11.11 23.92
CA GLN A 17 10.45 -11.77 23.54
C GLN A 17 10.44 -12.20 22.05
N GLY A 18 11.51 -11.96 21.29
CA GLY A 18 11.58 -12.22 19.86
C GLY A 18 10.80 -11.21 19.00
N LEU A 19 10.44 -10.05 19.56
CA LEU A 19 9.68 -9.00 18.89
C LEU A 19 10.62 -7.91 18.33
N ASN A 20 10.17 -7.24 17.26
CA ASN A 20 10.86 -6.06 16.73
C ASN A 20 10.68 -4.85 17.65
N PRO A 21 11.58 -3.85 17.65
CA PRO A 21 11.41 -2.61 18.37
C PRO A 21 10.09 -1.91 18.02
N LYS A 22 9.46 -1.26 18.99
CA LYS A 22 8.35 -0.36 18.64
C LYS A 22 8.89 0.86 17.90
N PRO A 23 8.17 1.36 16.89
CA PRO A 23 8.53 2.61 16.26
C PRO A 23 8.27 3.80 17.19
N ILE A 24 8.95 4.90 16.92
CA ILE A 24 8.82 6.14 17.66
C ILE A 24 7.66 6.96 17.07
N ASP A 25 6.60 7.17 17.86
CA ASP A 25 5.40 7.92 17.48
C ASP A 25 5.23 9.25 18.24
N GLY A 26 6.00 9.46 19.32
CA GLY A 26 5.96 10.63 20.20
C GLY A 26 6.99 11.70 19.87
N ALA A 27 6.55 12.97 19.85
CA ALA A 27 7.38 14.14 19.58
C ALA A 27 8.53 14.33 20.58
N GLU A 28 8.31 13.94 21.83
CA GLU A 28 9.28 14.18 22.92
C GLU A 28 10.57 13.38 22.69
N LEU A 29 10.46 12.09 22.40
CA LEU A 29 11.62 11.25 22.13
C LEU A 29 12.36 11.71 20.86
N VAL A 30 11.64 12.06 19.77
CA VAL A 30 12.29 12.59 18.56
C VAL A 30 13.06 13.87 18.84
N SER A 31 12.54 14.75 19.72
CA SER A 31 13.24 15.98 20.12
C SER A 31 14.53 15.67 20.88
N VAL A 32 14.54 14.64 21.72
CA VAL A 32 15.75 14.16 22.39
C VAL A 32 16.76 13.62 21.38
N LEU A 33 16.32 12.78 20.43
CA LEU A 33 17.20 12.28 19.36
C LEU A 33 17.85 13.42 18.57
N ILE A 34 17.08 14.43 18.18
CA ILE A 34 17.59 15.59 17.44
C ILE A 34 18.67 16.34 18.24
N ASN A 35 18.46 16.52 19.54
CA ASN A 35 19.46 17.18 20.39
C ASN A 35 20.75 16.35 20.48
N GLN A 36 20.65 15.01 20.58
CA GLN A 36 21.80 14.11 20.57
C GLN A 36 22.52 14.11 19.22
N ILE A 37 21.77 14.16 18.11
CA ILE A 37 22.33 14.23 16.75
C ILE A 37 23.10 15.54 16.52
N LYS A 38 22.59 16.66 17.03
CA LYS A 38 23.24 17.98 16.92
C LYS A 38 24.53 18.10 17.74
N ASP A 39 24.67 17.33 18.80
CA ASP A 39 25.88 17.27 19.61
C ASP A 39 26.85 16.21 19.08
N VAL A 40 27.88 16.62 18.34
CA VAL A 40 28.86 15.74 17.71
C VAL A 40 29.68 14.89 18.71
N ASN A 41 29.70 15.26 19.97
CA ASN A 41 30.39 14.53 21.04
C ASN A 41 29.46 13.64 21.87
N ASN A 42 28.17 13.59 21.55
CA ASN A 42 27.21 12.80 22.30
C ASN A 42 27.45 11.31 22.08
N GLN A 43 27.55 10.56 23.16
CA GLN A 43 27.83 9.11 23.12
C GLN A 43 26.70 8.29 22.42
N TYR A 44 25.49 8.81 22.35
CA TYR A 44 24.33 8.17 21.70
C TYR A 44 24.04 8.69 20.31
N ARG A 45 24.90 9.54 19.75
CA ARG A 45 24.64 10.25 18.49
C ARG A 45 24.35 9.31 17.32
N ASP A 46 25.20 8.33 17.13
CA ASP A 46 25.09 7.40 15.97
C ASP A 46 23.83 6.55 16.08
N GLU A 47 23.51 6.07 17.29
CA GLU A 47 22.31 5.31 17.52
C GLU A 47 21.05 6.18 17.36
N SER A 48 21.08 7.42 17.88
CA SER A 48 20.00 8.41 17.70
C SER A 48 19.77 8.77 16.24
N LEU A 49 20.83 8.88 15.45
CA LEU A 49 20.76 9.09 14.01
C LEU A 49 20.06 7.93 13.31
N ASN A 50 20.45 6.69 13.66
CA ASN A 50 19.81 5.49 13.13
C ASN A 50 18.32 5.43 13.49
N PHE A 51 17.95 5.69 14.75
CA PHE A 51 16.55 5.73 15.17
C PHE A 51 15.77 6.85 14.47
N PHE A 52 16.36 8.04 14.32
CA PHE A 52 15.71 9.14 13.63
C PHE A 52 15.40 8.81 12.17
N ILE A 53 16.32 8.17 11.47
CA ILE A 53 16.16 7.81 10.06
C ILE A 53 15.12 6.68 9.91
N TYR A 54 15.26 5.60 10.71
CA TYR A 54 14.59 4.34 10.44
C TYR A 54 13.44 3.97 11.38
N ASN A 55 13.38 4.56 12.60
CA ASN A 55 12.41 4.12 13.61
C ASN A 55 11.30 5.15 13.89
N VAL A 56 11.40 6.37 13.36
CA VAL A 56 10.35 7.39 13.54
C VAL A 56 9.23 7.12 12.55
N LEU A 57 8.02 6.86 13.06
CA LEU A 57 6.84 6.67 12.22
C LEU A 57 6.58 7.89 11.34
N PRO A 58 6.38 7.69 10.04
CA PRO A 58 5.98 8.74 9.11
C PRO A 58 4.49 9.09 9.24
N GLY A 59 4.00 9.92 8.34
CA GLY A 59 2.59 10.23 8.23
C GLY A 59 2.13 11.26 9.26
N THR A 60 1.22 10.88 10.16
CA THR A 60 0.40 11.83 10.93
C THR A 60 0.68 11.84 12.43
N THR A 61 1.74 11.20 12.88
CA THR A 61 2.13 11.18 14.29
C THR A 61 2.76 12.51 14.74
N SER A 62 2.78 12.75 16.04
CA SER A 62 3.50 13.93 16.59
C SER A 62 5.01 13.84 16.35
N ALA A 63 5.56 12.62 16.34
CA ALA A 63 6.95 12.33 15.94
C ALA A 63 7.24 12.78 14.51
N ALA A 64 6.34 12.47 13.57
CA ALA A 64 6.46 12.85 12.16
C ALA A 64 6.54 14.38 11.99
N SER A 65 5.77 15.14 12.78
CA SER A 65 5.80 16.60 12.73
C SER A 65 7.16 17.15 13.12
N VAL A 66 7.79 16.61 14.17
CA VAL A 66 9.12 17.02 14.63
C VAL A 66 10.19 16.60 13.63
N LYS A 67 10.10 15.35 13.11
CA LYS A 67 11.02 14.86 12.07
C LYS A 67 10.96 15.74 10.81
N ALA A 68 9.78 16.01 10.29
CA ALA A 68 9.61 16.84 9.09
C ALA A 68 10.17 18.26 9.27
N LYS A 69 9.95 18.88 10.45
CA LYS A 69 10.50 20.18 10.76
C LYS A 69 12.04 20.18 10.78
N PHE A 70 12.65 19.18 11.40
CA PHE A 70 14.11 19.08 11.44
C PHE A 70 14.71 18.83 10.05
N LEU A 71 14.08 17.99 9.23
CA LEU A 71 14.49 17.81 7.83
C LEU A 71 14.40 19.13 7.04
N LYS A 72 13.38 19.95 7.30
CA LYS A 72 13.29 21.31 6.73
C LYS A 72 14.46 22.18 7.15
N GLU A 73 14.83 22.19 8.44
CA GLU A 73 16.00 22.95 8.94
C GLU A 73 17.29 22.54 8.20
N ILE A 74 17.47 21.24 7.94
CA ILE A 74 18.63 20.72 7.19
C ILE A 74 18.58 21.21 5.73
N ILE A 75 17.44 21.11 5.06
CA ILE A 75 17.27 21.56 3.67
C ILE A 75 17.54 23.06 3.53
N LEU A 76 17.14 23.86 4.53
CA LEU A 76 17.37 25.32 4.54
C LEU A 76 18.80 25.69 4.96
N GLY A 77 19.62 24.75 5.41
CA GLY A 77 20.96 25.00 5.94
C GLY A 77 20.97 25.62 7.35
N GLU A 78 19.84 25.60 8.04
CA GLU A 78 19.69 26.09 9.42
C GLU A 78 20.25 25.10 10.46
N SER A 79 20.33 23.82 10.09
CA SER A 79 20.95 22.74 10.86
C SER A 79 21.86 21.94 9.94
N LEU A 80 23.07 21.59 10.43
CA LEU A 80 24.05 20.81 9.68
C LEU A 80 24.21 19.42 10.34
N VAL A 81 23.95 18.38 9.59
CA VAL A 81 24.17 16.97 9.96
C VAL A 81 24.89 16.32 8.78
N ALA A 82 26.12 15.89 8.95
CA ALA A 82 26.96 15.40 7.85
C ALA A 82 26.34 14.18 7.14
N GLU A 83 25.64 13.33 7.89
CA GLU A 83 25.03 12.10 7.41
C GLU A 83 23.66 12.31 6.74
N ILE A 84 23.06 13.49 6.90
CA ILE A 84 21.77 13.84 6.28
C ILE A 84 21.99 15.02 5.33
N THR A 85 22.27 14.73 4.07
CA THR A 85 22.36 15.78 3.04
C THR A 85 20.98 16.35 2.73
N SER A 86 20.93 17.49 2.03
CA SER A 86 19.67 18.09 1.58
C SER A 86 18.88 17.12 0.70
N GLU A 87 19.55 16.40 -0.21
CA GLU A 87 18.95 15.40 -1.08
C GLU A 87 18.32 14.26 -0.27
N PHE A 88 19.07 13.75 0.72
CA PHE A 88 18.56 12.67 1.59
C PHE A 88 17.40 13.16 2.48
N ALA A 89 17.42 14.41 2.91
CA ALA A 89 16.30 15.00 3.64
C ALA A 89 15.03 15.10 2.77
N PHE A 90 15.14 15.43 1.47
CA PHE A 90 14.02 15.37 0.53
C PHE A 90 13.52 13.93 0.33
N GLU A 91 14.42 12.95 0.23
CA GLU A 91 14.06 11.53 0.13
C GLU A 91 13.26 11.07 1.36
N GLN A 92 13.71 11.43 2.57
CA GLN A 92 12.99 11.15 3.82
C GLN A 92 11.60 11.80 3.84
N LEU A 93 11.46 13.06 3.41
CA LEU A 93 10.16 13.72 3.31
C LEU A 93 9.24 13.05 2.28
N SER A 94 9.79 12.58 1.17
CA SER A 94 9.05 11.82 0.15
C SER A 94 8.53 10.49 0.70
N HIS A 95 9.35 9.79 1.51
CA HIS A 95 8.98 8.53 2.15
C HIS A 95 7.80 8.70 3.13
N MET A 96 7.69 9.84 3.80
CA MET A 96 6.62 10.11 4.76
C MET A 96 5.22 10.17 4.15
N LYS A 97 5.08 10.49 2.88
CA LYS A 97 3.86 10.40 2.03
C LYS A 97 2.60 11.12 2.52
N GLY A 98 2.68 12.10 3.41
CA GLY A 98 1.46 12.79 3.86
C GLY A 98 1.66 13.64 5.12
N GLY A 99 0.60 14.28 5.56
CA GLY A 99 0.57 15.07 6.78
C GLY A 99 1.66 16.14 6.86
N PRO A 100 2.51 16.11 7.91
CA PRO A 100 3.55 17.13 8.14
C PRO A 100 4.55 17.27 6.99
N SER A 101 4.88 16.18 6.28
CA SER A 101 5.84 16.25 5.17
C SER A 101 5.30 17.09 4.01
N ILE A 102 4.01 16.98 3.69
CA ILE A 102 3.37 17.80 2.65
C ILE A 102 3.42 19.28 3.03
N LYS A 103 3.11 19.62 4.29
CA LYS A 103 3.18 21.01 4.77
C LYS A 103 4.58 21.59 4.61
N VAL A 104 5.62 20.84 5.00
CA VAL A 104 7.02 21.23 4.86
C VAL A 104 7.42 21.37 3.39
N LEU A 105 7.07 20.41 2.54
CA LEU A 105 7.36 20.47 1.11
C LEU A 105 6.68 21.66 0.44
N LEU A 106 5.42 21.96 0.79
CA LEU A 106 4.73 23.17 0.31
C LEU A 106 5.38 24.45 0.81
N ASP A 107 5.82 24.51 2.07
CA ASP A 107 6.56 25.67 2.59
C ASP A 107 7.80 25.95 1.74
N ILE A 108 8.55 24.91 1.40
CA ILE A 108 9.78 25.03 0.61
C ILE A 108 9.46 25.37 -0.84
N ALA A 109 8.51 24.65 -1.46
CA ALA A 109 8.14 24.84 -2.87
C ALA A 109 7.59 26.26 -3.16
N LEU A 110 6.83 26.82 -2.23
CA LEU A 110 6.25 28.16 -2.36
C LEU A 110 7.18 29.27 -1.83
N GLY A 111 8.36 28.92 -1.35
CA GLY A 111 9.37 29.85 -0.85
C GLY A 111 10.16 30.55 -1.95
N SER A 112 11.09 31.43 -1.54
CA SER A 112 11.86 32.29 -2.43
C SER A 112 13.16 31.66 -2.98
N ASN A 113 13.67 30.61 -2.37
CA ASN A 113 14.90 29.93 -2.83
C ASN A 113 14.59 28.97 -3.99
N GLU A 114 14.93 29.38 -5.20
CA GLU A 114 14.56 28.68 -6.42
C GLU A 114 15.07 27.24 -6.52
N THR A 115 16.29 26.97 -6.04
CA THR A 115 16.90 25.64 -6.15
C THR A 115 16.17 24.63 -5.30
N ILE A 116 15.97 24.93 -4.02
CA ILE A 116 15.26 24.02 -3.11
C ILE A 116 13.76 23.99 -3.38
N ALA A 117 13.16 25.08 -3.86
CA ALA A 117 11.77 25.12 -4.28
C ALA A 117 11.51 24.18 -5.48
N ARG A 118 12.45 24.10 -6.42
CA ARG A 118 12.40 23.13 -7.53
C ARG A 118 12.37 21.70 -7.01
N ASN A 119 13.32 21.34 -6.12
CA ASN A 119 13.40 19.98 -5.56
C ASN A 119 12.12 19.61 -4.79
N ALA A 120 11.61 20.52 -3.96
CA ALA A 120 10.34 20.29 -3.25
C ALA A 120 9.15 20.12 -4.19
N THR A 121 9.11 20.90 -5.28
CA THR A 121 8.08 20.79 -6.32
C THR A 121 8.13 19.42 -7.00
N ASP A 122 9.30 18.94 -7.36
CA ASP A 122 9.46 17.64 -8.02
C ASP A 122 9.05 16.48 -7.09
N VAL A 123 9.33 16.56 -5.79
CA VAL A 123 8.81 15.61 -4.81
C VAL A 123 7.28 15.70 -4.72
N LEU A 124 6.71 16.92 -4.60
CA LEU A 124 5.25 17.10 -4.48
C LEU A 124 4.47 16.57 -5.69
N LYS A 125 5.02 16.63 -6.90
CA LYS A 125 4.39 16.06 -8.10
C LYS A 125 4.11 14.56 -7.98
N THR A 126 4.82 13.85 -7.11
CA THR A 126 4.63 12.41 -6.85
C THR A 126 3.67 12.12 -5.69
N GLN A 127 3.26 13.16 -4.95
CA GLN A 127 2.43 13.03 -3.75
C GLN A 127 0.96 13.30 -4.08
N VAL A 128 0.06 12.51 -3.51
CA VAL A 128 -1.40 12.66 -3.73
C VAL A 128 -2.17 12.90 -2.44
N PHE A 129 -1.56 12.68 -1.27
CA PHE A 129 -2.23 12.78 0.03
C PHE A 129 -2.16 14.21 0.58
N LEU A 130 -2.78 15.14 -0.15
CA LEU A 130 -2.92 16.54 0.25
C LEU A 130 -4.25 16.74 0.98
N TYR A 131 -4.20 17.44 2.12
CA TYR A 131 -5.41 17.89 2.82
C TYR A 131 -6.10 19.04 2.07
N GLU A 132 -7.33 19.34 2.43
CA GLU A 132 -8.05 20.49 1.87
C GLU A 132 -7.35 21.81 2.19
N SER A 133 -6.73 21.93 3.37
CA SER A 133 -5.89 23.08 3.73
C SER A 133 -4.69 23.24 2.80
N ASP A 134 -4.05 22.15 2.39
CA ASP A 134 -2.89 22.15 1.49
C ASP A 134 -3.29 22.56 0.08
N THR A 135 -4.39 21.99 -0.44
CA THR A 135 -4.92 22.35 -1.76
C THR A 135 -5.42 23.79 -1.82
N SER A 136 -6.04 24.30 -0.76
CA SER A 136 -6.47 25.70 -0.62
C SER A 136 -5.27 26.64 -0.62
N ARG A 137 -4.22 26.29 0.10
CA ARG A 137 -2.95 27.04 0.14
C ARG A 137 -2.29 27.08 -1.22
N LEU A 138 -2.24 25.92 -1.93
CA LEU A 138 -1.68 25.82 -3.26
C LEU A 138 -2.45 26.71 -4.26
N LYS A 139 -3.79 26.68 -4.20
CA LYS A 139 -4.65 27.55 -5.02
C LYS A 139 -4.37 29.03 -4.77
N ASN A 140 -4.30 29.46 -3.51
CA ASN A 140 -4.01 30.86 -3.17
C ASN A 140 -2.65 31.30 -3.71
N ALA A 141 -1.62 30.46 -3.60
CA ALA A 141 -0.30 30.78 -4.15
C ALA A 141 -0.32 30.88 -5.68
N PHE A 142 -1.09 30.01 -6.36
CA PHE A 142 -1.31 30.08 -7.80
C PHE A 142 -1.98 31.41 -8.21
N GLU A 143 -3.05 31.79 -7.52
CA GLU A 143 -3.76 33.07 -7.77
C GLU A 143 -2.86 34.31 -7.54
N GLN A 144 -1.84 34.18 -6.66
CA GLN A 144 -0.80 35.20 -6.45
C GLN A 144 0.34 35.15 -7.47
N GLY A 145 0.28 34.27 -8.47
CA GLY A 145 1.28 34.18 -9.53
C GLY A 145 2.54 33.39 -9.18
N ASN A 146 2.53 32.58 -8.11
CA ASN A 146 3.67 31.73 -7.78
C ASN A 146 3.90 30.66 -8.86
N LYS A 147 5.11 30.66 -9.47
CA LYS A 147 5.44 29.79 -10.60
C LYS A 147 5.40 28.29 -10.25
N TYR A 148 5.82 27.93 -9.05
CA TYR A 148 5.84 26.53 -8.61
C TYR A 148 4.44 26.03 -8.23
N ALA A 149 3.59 26.90 -7.69
CA ALA A 149 2.17 26.58 -7.50
C ALA A 149 1.48 26.30 -8.83
N LYS A 150 1.77 27.13 -9.87
CA LYS A 150 1.26 26.88 -11.22
C LYS A 150 1.71 25.53 -11.77
N GLU A 151 3.00 25.24 -11.67
CA GLU A 151 3.59 23.99 -12.14
C GLU A 151 3.00 22.76 -11.43
N LEU A 152 2.76 22.83 -10.12
CA LEU A 152 2.12 21.75 -9.36
C LEU A 152 0.67 21.54 -9.80
N ILE A 153 -0.10 22.62 -9.94
CA ILE A 153 -1.51 22.52 -10.37
C ILE A 153 -1.61 21.98 -11.79
N GLU A 154 -0.73 22.38 -12.70
CA GLU A 154 -0.66 21.81 -14.07
C GLU A 154 -0.31 20.32 -14.05
N SER A 155 0.67 19.92 -13.23
CA SER A 155 1.06 18.53 -13.05
C SER A 155 -0.09 17.69 -12.48
N TYR A 156 -0.79 18.18 -11.47
CA TYR A 156 -1.94 17.48 -10.89
C TYR A 156 -3.13 17.41 -11.87
N ALA A 157 -3.42 18.46 -12.62
CA ALA A 157 -4.49 18.45 -13.63
C ALA A 157 -4.24 17.41 -14.72
N ASN A 158 -2.96 17.17 -15.06
CA ASN A 158 -2.53 16.14 -16.02
C ASN A 158 -2.34 14.75 -15.37
N ALA A 159 -2.60 14.62 -14.06
CA ALA A 159 -2.38 13.40 -13.28
C ALA A 159 -0.97 12.79 -13.48
N GLU A 160 0.08 13.63 -13.49
CA GLU A 160 1.45 13.16 -13.71
C GLU A 160 1.91 12.16 -12.64
N PHE A 161 1.43 12.29 -11.41
CA PHE A 161 1.63 11.32 -10.33
C PHE A 161 1.18 9.89 -10.67
N PHE A 162 0.32 9.72 -11.69
CA PHE A 162 -0.17 8.43 -12.16
C PHE A 162 0.35 8.10 -13.57
N THR A 163 0.32 9.06 -14.49
CA THR A 163 0.71 8.83 -15.89
C THR A 163 2.21 8.59 -16.06
N LYS A 164 3.04 9.13 -15.14
CA LYS A 164 4.51 8.92 -15.13
C LYS A 164 4.94 7.66 -14.39
N LEU A 165 4.02 6.93 -13.76
CA LEU A 165 4.34 5.62 -13.18
C LEU A 165 4.68 4.63 -14.29
N PRO A 166 5.59 3.67 -14.03
CA PRO A 166 5.88 2.60 -14.98
C PRO A 166 4.60 1.86 -15.40
N GLU A 167 4.53 1.47 -16.65
CA GLU A 167 3.46 0.60 -17.14
C GLU A 167 3.61 -0.80 -16.54
N ILE A 168 2.47 -1.48 -16.34
CA ILE A 168 2.48 -2.86 -15.87
C ILE A 168 2.95 -3.75 -17.02
N GLU A 169 3.90 -4.61 -16.73
CA GLU A 169 4.46 -5.57 -17.68
C GLU A 169 3.35 -6.46 -18.28
N GLU A 170 3.44 -6.78 -19.56
CA GLU A 170 2.50 -7.69 -20.21
C GLU A 170 2.64 -9.10 -19.67
N GLU A 171 3.87 -9.54 -19.42
CA GLU A 171 4.19 -10.83 -18.81
C GLU A 171 4.94 -10.64 -17.50
N ILE A 172 4.41 -11.20 -16.43
CA ILE A 172 4.99 -11.16 -15.11
C ILE A 172 5.33 -12.60 -14.70
N ASP A 173 6.62 -12.91 -14.69
CA ASP A 173 7.10 -14.18 -14.16
C ASP A 173 7.05 -14.16 -12.63
N VAL A 174 6.45 -15.20 -12.08
CA VAL A 174 6.36 -15.41 -10.63
C VAL A 174 6.90 -16.79 -10.27
N VAL A 175 7.67 -16.86 -9.19
CA VAL A 175 8.08 -18.12 -8.59
C VAL A 175 7.18 -18.41 -7.38
N THR A 176 6.67 -19.61 -7.29
CA THR A 176 5.72 -20.01 -6.23
C THR A 176 6.43 -20.26 -4.91
N PHE A 177 5.81 -19.84 -3.81
CA PHE A 177 6.22 -20.14 -2.44
C PHE A 177 5.02 -20.61 -1.63
N ILE A 178 5.06 -21.86 -1.14
CA ILE A 178 4.02 -22.40 -0.29
C ILE A 178 4.22 -21.87 1.14
N ALA A 179 3.33 -21.01 1.58
CA ALA A 179 3.35 -20.40 2.92
C ALA A 179 2.85 -21.34 4.01
N GLY A 180 2.19 -22.44 3.61
CA GLY A 180 1.70 -23.46 4.52
C GLY A 180 0.65 -24.35 3.87
N VAL A 181 0.31 -25.43 4.58
CA VAL A 181 -0.74 -26.39 4.20
C VAL A 181 -1.94 -26.15 5.10
N GLY A 182 -3.13 -26.05 4.51
CA GLY A 182 -4.36 -25.67 5.21
C GLY A 182 -4.63 -24.16 5.16
N ASP A 183 -5.55 -23.71 5.99
CA ASP A 183 -5.96 -22.30 6.02
C ASP A 183 -4.84 -21.41 6.58
N ILE A 184 -4.53 -20.35 5.86
CA ILE A 184 -3.52 -19.36 6.24
C ILE A 184 -4.19 -18.09 6.77
N SER A 185 -3.95 -17.82 8.05
CA SER A 185 -4.42 -16.59 8.70
C SER A 185 -3.61 -15.37 8.28
N THR A 186 -4.28 -14.22 8.24
CA THR A 186 -3.60 -12.92 8.08
C THR A 186 -2.67 -12.57 9.25
N ASP A 187 -2.78 -13.26 10.40
CA ASP A 187 -1.81 -13.11 11.51
C ASP A 187 -0.42 -13.63 11.13
N LEU A 188 -0.31 -14.61 10.24
CA LEU A 188 0.98 -15.05 9.70
C LEU A 188 1.64 -13.97 8.85
N LEU A 189 0.83 -13.15 8.17
CA LEU A 189 1.31 -12.10 7.27
C LEU A 189 1.53 -10.76 7.99
N SER A 190 0.76 -10.48 9.04
CA SER A 190 0.78 -9.23 9.80
C SER A 190 0.26 -9.48 11.22
N PRO A 191 1.13 -9.85 12.16
CA PRO A 191 0.74 -10.16 13.54
C PRO A 191 0.02 -9.00 14.22
N GLY A 192 -0.97 -9.32 15.09
CA GLY A 192 -1.72 -8.34 15.86
C GLY A 192 -0.87 -7.56 16.84
N GLY A 193 0.15 -8.21 17.43
CA GLY A 193 1.09 -7.59 18.37
C GLY A 193 1.90 -6.42 17.80
N ASP A 194 2.05 -6.34 16.48
CA ASP A 194 2.80 -5.29 15.80
C ASP A 194 1.91 -4.26 15.08
N ALA A 195 0.64 -4.15 15.49
CA ALA A 195 -0.30 -3.20 14.90
C ALA A 195 0.18 -1.75 14.91
N HIS A 196 0.98 -1.37 15.92
CA HIS A 196 1.52 -0.03 16.12
C HIS A 196 2.49 0.42 15.00
N SER A 197 3.10 -0.50 14.24
CA SER A 197 4.01 -0.16 13.13
C SER A 197 3.33 -0.06 11.76
N ARG A 198 2.02 -0.34 11.66
CA ARG A 198 1.29 -0.46 10.38
C ARG A 198 1.23 0.82 9.54
N SER A 199 1.40 1.97 10.15
CA SER A 199 1.46 3.25 9.44
C SER A 199 2.75 3.44 8.65
N ASP A 200 3.81 2.72 9.00
CA ASP A 200 5.04 2.62 8.23
C ASP A 200 5.11 1.25 7.54
N ARG A 201 4.86 1.23 6.25
CA ARG A 201 4.78 -0.02 5.47
C ARG A 201 6.09 -0.80 5.49
N GLU A 202 7.23 -0.10 5.35
CA GLU A 202 8.55 -0.75 5.28
C GLU A 202 8.96 -1.28 6.66
N LEU A 203 8.76 -0.51 7.72
CA LEU A 203 9.05 -0.96 9.08
C LEU A 203 8.15 -2.14 9.48
N HIS A 204 6.84 -2.03 9.21
CA HIS A 204 5.91 -3.12 9.48
C HIS A 204 6.18 -4.37 8.61
N GLY A 205 6.78 -4.19 7.44
CA GLY A 205 7.18 -5.30 6.55
C GLY A 205 8.07 -6.33 7.25
N GLN A 206 8.87 -5.93 8.23
CA GLN A 206 9.70 -6.85 9.03
C GLN A 206 8.89 -7.92 9.76
N CYS A 207 7.59 -7.68 10.00
CA CYS A 207 6.71 -8.60 10.71
C CYS A 207 6.21 -9.78 9.85
N LEU A 208 6.47 -9.81 8.53
CA LEU A 208 6.09 -10.95 7.70
C LEU A 208 6.76 -12.23 8.23
N PHE A 209 5.93 -13.24 8.55
CA PHE A 209 6.41 -14.51 9.14
C PHE A 209 7.25 -14.33 10.41
N GLU A 210 7.02 -13.28 11.21
CA GLU A 210 7.82 -12.95 12.38
C GLU A 210 7.97 -14.12 13.35
N HIS A 211 6.90 -14.89 13.56
CA HIS A 211 6.91 -16.07 14.42
C HIS A 211 7.47 -17.33 13.73
N ASN A 212 7.95 -17.22 12.48
CA ASN A 212 8.55 -18.30 11.72
C ASN A 212 9.76 -17.80 10.91
N LYS A 213 10.86 -17.53 11.59
CA LYS A 213 12.10 -17.01 10.97
C LYS A 213 12.69 -17.95 9.92
N GLU A 214 12.46 -19.26 10.01
CA GLU A 214 12.90 -20.21 8.99
C GLU A 214 12.12 -20.02 7.67
N MET A 215 10.85 -19.66 7.76
CA MET A 215 10.04 -19.31 6.58
C MET A 215 10.54 -18.01 5.93
N GLN A 216 10.92 -16.99 6.73
CA GLN A 216 11.55 -15.77 6.19
C GLN A 216 12.85 -16.11 5.43
N LYS A 217 13.72 -16.93 6.02
CA LYS A 217 14.98 -17.37 5.39
C LYS A 217 14.73 -18.15 4.10
N ALA A 218 13.75 -19.08 4.12
CA ALA A 218 13.38 -19.86 2.95
C ALA A 218 12.86 -18.98 1.82
N LEU A 219 12.07 -17.96 2.14
CA LEU A 219 11.56 -17.00 1.17
C LEU A 219 12.69 -16.17 0.56
N SER A 220 13.61 -15.64 1.38
CA SER A 220 14.77 -14.89 0.89
C SER A 220 15.67 -15.76 0.00
N ALA A 221 15.95 -17.00 0.42
CA ALA A 221 16.76 -17.93 -0.38
C ALA A 221 16.08 -18.28 -1.73
N LEU A 222 14.75 -18.38 -1.77
CA LEU A 222 14.01 -18.58 -3.01
C LEU A 222 14.17 -17.36 -3.95
N GLN A 223 14.07 -16.15 -3.42
CA GLN A 223 14.23 -14.91 -4.17
C GLN A 223 15.66 -14.80 -4.75
N GLU A 224 16.67 -15.09 -3.95
CA GLU A 224 18.08 -15.09 -4.39
C GLU A 224 18.34 -16.11 -5.51
N LYS A 225 17.69 -17.27 -5.44
CA LYS A 225 17.78 -18.32 -6.47
C LYS A 225 17.07 -17.95 -7.77
N HIS A 226 16.08 -17.06 -7.72
CA HIS A 226 15.27 -16.64 -8.86
C HIS A 226 15.33 -15.12 -9.07
N PRO A 227 16.50 -14.54 -9.34
CA PRO A 227 16.65 -13.10 -9.47
C PRO A 227 15.76 -12.54 -10.59
N GLY A 228 15.18 -11.37 -10.33
CA GLY A 228 14.27 -10.71 -11.28
C GLY A 228 12.84 -11.27 -11.33
N LYS A 229 12.53 -12.34 -10.61
CA LYS A 229 11.17 -12.90 -10.53
C LYS A 229 10.50 -12.47 -9.23
N ARG A 230 9.21 -12.19 -9.31
CA ARG A 230 8.36 -11.95 -8.12
C ARG A 230 7.95 -13.28 -7.51
N VAL A 231 7.59 -13.28 -6.22
CA VAL A 231 7.07 -14.48 -5.58
C VAL A 231 5.54 -14.45 -5.55
N MET A 232 4.94 -15.58 -5.91
CA MET A 232 3.53 -15.87 -5.64
C MET A 232 3.43 -16.65 -4.32
N LEU A 233 2.82 -16.02 -3.32
CA LEU A 233 2.59 -16.65 -2.02
C LEU A 233 1.33 -17.51 -2.06
N ILE A 234 1.41 -18.77 -1.65
CA ILE A 234 0.32 -19.75 -1.81
C ILE A 234 -0.04 -20.43 -0.49
N ALA A 235 -1.35 -20.51 -0.19
CA ALA A 235 -1.91 -21.47 0.76
C ALA A 235 -2.22 -22.79 0.04
N GLU A 236 -1.54 -23.89 0.44
CA GLU A 236 -1.78 -25.21 -0.14
C GLU A 236 -2.87 -25.95 0.64
N LYS A 237 -3.81 -26.57 -0.07
CA LYS A 237 -4.95 -27.33 0.51
C LYS A 237 -5.81 -26.55 1.50
N GLY A 238 -5.78 -25.22 1.42
CA GLY A 238 -6.51 -24.33 2.32
C GLY A 238 -6.84 -22.98 1.69
N THR A 239 -7.54 -22.17 2.47
CA THR A 239 -7.97 -20.82 2.11
C THR A 239 -6.92 -19.82 2.55
N MET A 240 -6.47 -18.95 1.65
CA MET A 240 -5.57 -17.87 1.97
C MET A 240 -6.33 -16.70 2.61
N GLY A 241 -5.78 -16.15 3.70
CA GLY A 241 -6.22 -14.89 4.28
C GLY A 241 -7.46 -14.97 5.15
N VAL A 242 -7.62 -16.07 5.90
CA VAL A 242 -8.67 -16.16 6.93
C VAL A 242 -8.38 -15.21 8.08
N GLY A 243 -9.43 -14.79 8.80
CA GLY A 243 -9.36 -13.87 9.94
C GLY A 243 -9.64 -12.43 9.55
N SER A 244 -8.86 -11.48 10.05
CA SER A 244 -9.14 -10.02 9.99
C SER A 244 -8.97 -9.37 8.62
N SER A 245 -8.52 -10.09 7.60
CA SER A 245 -8.32 -9.60 6.21
C SER A 245 -7.46 -8.32 6.12
N ARG A 246 -6.38 -8.26 6.87
CA ARG A 246 -5.55 -7.07 7.07
C ARG A 246 -4.85 -6.60 5.80
N MET A 247 -5.03 -5.33 5.47
CA MET A 247 -4.32 -4.64 4.38
C MET A 247 -2.80 -4.66 4.59
N SER A 248 -2.34 -4.51 5.85
CA SER A 248 -0.93 -4.61 6.22
C SER A 248 -0.30 -5.97 5.86
N GLY A 249 -1.05 -7.07 5.90
CA GLY A 249 -0.57 -8.37 5.45
C GLY A 249 -0.20 -8.37 3.96
N VAL A 250 -1.02 -7.73 3.11
CA VAL A 250 -0.72 -7.58 1.68
C VAL A 250 0.51 -6.69 1.47
N ASN A 251 0.63 -5.60 2.23
CA ASN A 251 1.80 -4.72 2.19
C ASN A 251 3.09 -5.46 2.58
N ASN A 252 3.03 -6.29 3.63
CA ASN A 252 4.18 -7.08 4.06
C ASN A 252 4.62 -8.10 3.00
N VAL A 253 3.66 -8.75 2.34
CA VAL A 253 3.97 -9.62 1.19
C VAL A 253 4.63 -8.81 0.07
N ALA A 254 4.15 -7.61 -0.25
CA ALA A 254 4.76 -6.75 -1.25
C ALA A 254 6.23 -6.44 -0.95
N LEU A 255 6.56 -6.20 0.32
CA LEU A 255 7.92 -5.85 0.75
C LEU A 255 8.90 -7.04 0.77
N TRP A 256 8.39 -8.27 0.72
CA TRP A 256 9.21 -9.48 0.76
C TRP A 256 9.23 -10.28 -0.54
N THR A 257 8.40 -9.96 -1.52
CA THR A 257 8.19 -10.81 -2.71
C THR A 257 8.55 -10.13 -4.03
N GLY A 258 9.22 -9.00 -3.96
CA GLY A 258 9.65 -8.23 -5.12
C GLY A 258 11.06 -8.50 -5.56
N VAL A 259 11.58 -7.57 -6.37
CA VAL A 259 12.92 -7.65 -6.97
C VAL A 259 13.86 -6.52 -6.50
N GLN A 260 13.34 -5.55 -5.76
CA GLN A 260 14.09 -4.41 -5.25
C GLN A 260 14.32 -4.53 -3.75
N ALA A 261 15.54 -4.23 -3.28
CA ALA A 261 15.87 -4.20 -1.86
C ALA A 261 15.36 -2.93 -1.18
N SER A 262 15.05 -3.06 0.09
CA SER A 262 14.69 -1.97 1.01
C SER A 262 15.65 -1.97 2.20
N PRO A 263 15.84 -0.83 2.90
CA PRO A 263 16.63 -0.80 4.14
C PRO A 263 16.12 -1.75 5.22
N TYR A 264 14.84 -2.06 5.23
CA TYR A 264 14.18 -2.87 6.26
C TYR A 264 13.90 -4.30 5.83
N VAL A 265 13.63 -4.53 4.56
CA VAL A 265 13.26 -5.84 4.00
C VAL A 265 14.04 -6.09 2.72
N PRO A 266 14.39 -7.36 2.41
CA PRO A 266 15.32 -7.66 1.33
C PRO A 266 14.76 -7.42 -0.08
N PHE A 267 13.43 -7.48 -0.24
CA PHE A 267 12.79 -7.38 -1.56
C PHE A 267 11.54 -6.52 -1.51
N ILE A 268 11.30 -5.75 -2.58
CA ILE A 268 10.10 -4.92 -2.75
C ILE A 268 9.38 -5.32 -4.03
N ASN A 269 8.07 -5.47 -3.95
CA ASN A 269 7.18 -5.73 -5.07
C ASN A 269 6.01 -4.73 -5.07
N ILE A 270 5.82 -4.05 -6.20
CA ILE A 270 4.68 -3.14 -6.37
C ILE A 270 3.35 -3.89 -6.57
N ALA A 271 3.37 -5.14 -7.04
CA ALA A 271 2.18 -5.94 -7.29
C ALA A 271 2.34 -7.33 -6.63
N PRO A 272 2.12 -7.45 -5.31
CA PRO A 272 2.24 -8.73 -4.63
C PRO A 272 1.21 -9.73 -5.19
N VAL A 273 1.66 -10.96 -5.42
CA VAL A 273 0.81 -12.04 -5.93
C VAL A 273 0.50 -13.02 -4.81
N ILE A 274 -0.77 -13.17 -4.51
CA ILE A 274 -1.27 -14.00 -3.42
C ILE A 274 -2.29 -14.97 -3.99
N ALA A 275 -2.17 -16.24 -3.62
CA ALA A 275 -3.04 -17.30 -4.13
C ALA A 275 -3.44 -18.30 -3.05
N GLY A 276 -4.50 -19.06 -3.31
CA GLY A 276 -4.92 -20.18 -2.50
C GLY A 276 -5.43 -21.32 -3.38
N THR A 277 -5.03 -22.55 -3.08
CA THR A 277 -5.48 -23.72 -3.86
C THR A 277 -6.91 -24.13 -3.53
N ASN A 278 -7.43 -23.73 -2.37
CA ASN A 278 -8.85 -23.79 -2.01
C ASN A 278 -9.51 -22.39 -2.04
N GLY A 279 -8.85 -21.43 -2.70
CA GLY A 279 -9.34 -20.07 -2.82
C GLY A 279 -8.70 -19.09 -1.86
N ILE A 280 -9.20 -17.86 -1.94
CA ILE A 280 -8.84 -16.75 -1.03
C ILE A 280 -10.12 -16.35 -0.31
N SER A 281 -10.03 -16.09 1.00
CA SER A 281 -11.16 -15.53 1.76
C SER A 281 -11.75 -14.32 1.01
N PRO A 282 -13.06 -14.24 0.75
CA PRO A 282 -13.65 -13.21 -0.12
C PRO A 282 -13.32 -11.78 0.31
N ILE A 283 -13.32 -11.50 1.63
CA ILE A 283 -12.96 -10.18 2.15
C ILE A 283 -11.46 -9.92 1.90
N PHE A 284 -10.61 -10.91 2.13
CA PHE A 284 -9.17 -10.77 1.88
C PHE A 284 -8.84 -10.63 0.40
N LEU A 285 -9.55 -11.33 -0.49
CA LEU A 285 -9.41 -11.17 -1.95
C LEU A 285 -9.72 -9.73 -2.38
N THR A 286 -10.76 -9.13 -1.78
CA THR A 286 -11.06 -7.70 -2.00
C THR A 286 -9.92 -6.83 -1.48
N THR A 287 -9.43 -7.11 -0.27
CA THR A 287 -8.30 -6.40 0.35
C THR A 287 -7.03 -6.48 -0.51
N VAL A 288 -6.70 -7.64 -1.05
CA VAL A 288 -5.57 -7.81 -1.98
C VAL A 288 -5.72 -6.87 -3.17
N GLY A 289 -6.90 -6.84 -3.81
CA GLY A 289 -7.16 -6.00 -4.98
C GLY A 289 -7.06 -4.51 -4.68
N VAL A 290 -7.69 -4.02 -3.59
CA VAL A 290 -7.66 -2.58 -3.23
C VAL A 290 -6.30 -2.12 -2.71
N THR A 291 -5.44 -3.04 -2.27
CA THR A 291 -4.05 -2.74 -1.87
C THR A 291 -3.09 -2.72 -3.06
N GLY A 292 -3.57 -3.06 -4.26
CA GLY A 292 -2.74 -3.10 -5.48
C GLY A 292 -2.06 -4.46 -5.69
N GLY A 293 -2.55 -5.52 -5.06
CA GLY A 293 -2.09 -6.88 -5.26
C GLY A 293 -2.91 -7.66 -6.30
N ILE A 294 -2.37 -8.79 -6.73
CA ILE A 294 -3.01 -9.74 -7.64
C ILE A 294 -3.44 -10.96 -6.82
N GLY A 295 -4.73 -11.07 -6.53
CA GLY A 295 -5.30 -12.20 -5.81
C GLY A 295 -5.79 -13.28 -6.79
N ILE A 296 -5.25 -14.49 -6.69
CA ILE A 296 -5.57 -15.60 -7.60
C ILE A 296 -6.20 -16.75 -6.82
N ASP A 297 -7.46 -16.98 -7.10
CA ASP A 297 -8.16 -18.19 -6.64
C ASP A 297 -7.80 -19.33 -7.58
N LEU A 298 -6.84 -20.16 -7.18
CA LEU A 298 -6.37 -21.26 -8.03
C LEU A 298 -7.39 -22.36 -8.17
N GLN A 299 -8.10 -22.72 -7.08
CA GLN A 299 -9.11 -23.81 -7.05
C GLN A 299 -8.71 -25.03 -7.89
N ASN A 300 -7.50 -25.52 -7.69
CA ASN A 300 -6.97 -26.65 -8.45
C ASN A 300 -7.34 -28.03 -7.86
N TRP A 301 -8.18 -28.03 -6.83
CA TRP A 301 -8.77 -29.23 -6.26
C TRP A 301 -10.18 -29.42 -6.80
N VAL A 302 -10.39 -30.52 -7.52
CA VAL A 302 -11.68 -30.87 -8.13
C VAL A 302 -12.20 -32.19 -7.60
N LYS A 303 -13.53 -32.33 -7.59
CA LYS A 303 -14.16 -33.58 -7.22
C LYS A 303 -13.72 -34.69 -8.18
N GLN A 304 -13.20 -35.77 -7.65
CA GLN A 304 -12.85 -36.94 -8.44
C GLN A 304 -14.15 -37.61 -8.95
N LYS A 305 -14.14 -37.98 -10.22
CA LYS A 305 -15.27 -38.66 -10.85
C LYS A 305 -14.88 -40.10 -11.25
N ASP A 306 -15.84 -41.01 -11.19
CA ASP A 306 -15.71 -42.36 -11.73
C ASP A 306 -15.83 -42.39 -13.26
N ALA A 307 -15.78 -43.58 -13.86
CA ALA A 307 -15.89 -43.77 -15.31
C ALA A 307 -17.25 -43.32 -15.88
N ASP A 308 -18.29 -43.32 -15.06
CA ASP A 308 -19.66 -42.94 -15.42
C ASP A 308 -19.94 -41.45 -15.17
N GLY A 309 -18.95 -40.71 -14.64
CA GLY A 309 -19.05 -39.27 -14.37
C GLY A 309 -19.65 -38.91 -13.01
N ASN A 310 -19.94 -39.90 -12.14
CA ASN A 310 -20.43 -39.61 -10.79
C ASN A 310 -19.31 -39.20 -9.87
N THR A 311 -19.62 -38.35 -8.87
CA THR A 311 -18.66 -37.95 -7.86
C THR A 311 -18.31 -39.11 -6.94
N ILE A 312 -17.03 -39.44 -6.83
CA ILE A 312 -16.54 -40.44 -5.87
C ILE A 312 -16.62 -39.81 -4.48
N VAL A 313 -17.20 -40.53 -3.53
CA VAL A 313 -17.27 -40.12 -2.12
C VAL A 313 -16.46 -41.08 -1.26
N ASP A 314 -15.95 -40.58 -0.14
CA ASP A 314 -15.25 -41.37 0.86
C ASP A 314 -16.23 -42.13 1.77
N LYS A 315 -15.69 -42.82 2.80
CA LYS A 315 -16.46 -43.60 3.78
C LYS A 315 -17.47 -42.79 4.60
N ASP A 316 -17.27 -41.48 4.69
CA ASP A 316 -18.09 -40.52 5.44
C ASP A 316 -19.09 -39.78 4.51
N GLY A 317 -19.12 -40.15 3.21
CA GLY A 317 -20.00 -39.58 2.18
C GLY A 317 -19.49 -38.24 1.59
N GLU A 318 -18.29 -37.81 1.92
CA GLU A 318 -17.70 -36.57 1.42
C GLU A 318 -17.02 -36.79 0.05
N PRO A 319 -17.09 -35.79 -0.86
CA PRO A 319 -16.43 -35.87 -2.16
C PRO A 319 -14.92 -36.06 -2.05
N VAL A 320 -14.41 -37.12 -2.66
CA VAL A 320 -12.96 -37.29 -2.82
C VAL A 320 -12.45 -36.23 -3.80
N LEU A 321 -11.48 -35.43 -3.35
CA LEU A 321 -10.86 -34.41 -4.19
C LEU A 321 -9.57 -34.93 -4.83
N LYS A 322 -9.31 -34.54 -6.07
CA LYS A 322 -8.02 -34.71 -6.73
C LYS A 322 -7.47 -33.37 -7.16
N GLN A 323 -6.15 -33.25 -7.19
CA GLN A 323 -5.49 -32.08 -7.71
C GLN A 323 -5.39 -32.15 -9.23
N GLU A 324 -5.88 -31.14 -9.94
CA GLU A 324 -5.77 -31.06 -11.41
C GLU A 324 -4.35 -30.79 -11.86
N TYR A 325 -3.63 -29.97 -11.08
CA TYR A 325 -2.22 -29.68 -11.28
C TYR A 325 -1.59 -29.39 -9.93
N SER A 326 -0.33 -29.81 -9.75
CA SER A 326 0.45 -29.46 -8.56
C SER A 326 1.14 -28.12 -8.74
N VAL A 327 1.25 -27.38 -7.64
CA VAL A 327 2.07 -26.17 -7.55
C VAL A 327 3.01 -26.37 -6.37
N GLU A 328 4.30 -26.48 -6.66
CA GLU A 328 5.34 -26.69 -5.65
C GLU A 328 6.15 -25.40 -5.48
N THR A 329 6.75 -25.21 -4.31
CA THR A 329 7.68 -24.10 -4.09
C THR A 329 8.83 -24.17 -5.13
N GLY A 330 9.05 -23.05 -5.81
CA GLY A 330 10.08 -22.95 -6.87
C GLY A 330 9.54 -23.17 -8.29
N THR A 331 8.25 -23.50 -8.46
CA THR A 331 7.63 -23.53 -9.81
C THR A 331 7.56 -22.11 -10.37
N VAL A 332 7.98 -21.93 -11.61
CA VAL A 332 7.85 -20.63 -12.29
C VAL A 332 6.57 -20.63 -13.13
N LEU A 333 5.73 -19.64 -12.85
CA LEU A 333 4.48 -19.39 -13.58
C LEU A 333 4.57 -18.02 -14.26
N THR A 334 3.80 -17.81 -15.32
CA THR A 334 3.71 -16.52 -16.01
C THR A 334 2.29 -15.98 -15.95
N ILE A 335 2.12 -14.78 -15.41
CA ILE A 335 0.88 -14.01 -15.46
C ILE A 335 0.94 -13.14 -16.73
N ASN A 336 0.02 -13.36 -17.68
CA ASN A 336 -0.12 -12.46 -18.81
C ASN A 336 -1.27 -11.48 -18.53
N THR A 337 -0.93 -10.21 -18.38
CA THR A 337 -1.86 -9.15 -17.99
C THR A 337 -2.81 -8.75 -19.13
N LYS A 338 -2.43 -8.99 -20.38
CA LYS A 338 -3.22 -8.69 -21.57
C LYS A 338 -4.26 -9.77 -21.85
N THR A 339 -3.85 -11.05 -21.86
CA THR A 339 -4.78 -12.18 -22.01
C THR A 339 -5.53 -12.47 -20.73
N LYS A 340 -5.05 -11.95 -19.57
CA LYS A 340 -5.60 -12.17 -18.24
C LYS A 340 -5.62 -13.64 -17.83
N LYS A 341 -4.52 -14.32 -18.10
CA LYS A 341 -4.38 -15.76 -17.87
C LYS A 341 -3.07 -16.07 -17.13
N LEU A 342 -3.10 -17.17 -16.39
CA LEU A 342 -1.95 -17.77 -15.72
C LEU A 342 -1.46 -18.95 -16.52
N TYR A 343 -0.14 -19.04 -16.74
CA TYR A 343 0.50 -20.11 -17.54
C TYR A 343 1.59 -20.83 -16.75
N ASN A 344 1.80 -22.11 -17.10
CA ASN A 344 2.97 -22.89 -16.69
C ASN A 344 3.64 -23.45 -17.95
N GLY A 345 4.87 -23.01 -18.25
CA GLY A 345 5.62 -23.48 -19.43
C GLY A 345 4.83 -23.33 -20.75
N GLY A 346 4.05 -22.25 -20.88
CA GLY A 346 3.20 -21.98 -22.06
C GLY A 346 1.82 -22.67 -22.04
N LYS A 347 1.58 -23.58 -21.09
CA LYS A 347 0.24 -24.18 -20.89
C LYS A 347 -0.63 -23.28 -20.03
N GLU A 348 -1.81 -22.92 -20.52
CA GLU A 348 -2.81 -22.20 -19.73
C GLU A 348 -3.24 -23.03 -18.51
N LEU A 349 -3.16 -22.43 -17.33
CA LEU A 349 -3.64 -23.03 -16.08
C LEU A 349 -4.99 -22.46 -15.64
N LYS A 350 -5.15 -21.14 -15.72
CA LYS A 350 -6.30 -20.45 -15.12
C LYS A 350 -6.60 -19.13 -15.84
N ASP A 351 -7.89 -18.84 -16.03
CA ASP A 351 -8.37 -17.50 -16.32
C ASP A 351 -8.35 -16.66 -15.02
N ILE A 352 -7.69 -15.52 -15.04
CA ILE A 352 -7.55 -14.61 -13.91
C ILE A 352 -8.12 -13.22 -14.22
N SER A 353 -9.04 -13.13 -15.17
CA SER A 353 -9.66 -11.86 -15.60
C SER A 353 -10.32 -11.08 -14.46
N THR A 354 -10.86 -11.78 -13.46
CA THR A 354 -11.43 -11.16 -12.26
C THR A 354 -10.40 -10.52 -11.33
N ALA A 355 -9.15 -10.97 -11.39
CA ALA A 355 -8.02 -10.37 -10.66
C ALA A 355 -7.45 -9.15 -11.41
N LEU A 356 -7.65 -9.03 -12.72
CA LEU A 356 -7.07 -8.05 -13.63
C LEU A 356 -8.14 -7.21 -14.34
N THR A 357 -9.15 -6.75 -13.60
CA THR A 357 -10.13 -5.78 -14.13
C THR A 357 -9.44 -4.44 -14.40
N PRO A 358 -9.96 -3.58 -15.30
CA PRO A 358 -9.36 -2.27 -15.56
C PRO A 358 -9.10 -1.45 -14.29
N GLN A 359 -10.06 -1.44 -13.36
CA GLN A 359 -9.92 -0.74 -12.08
C GLN A 359 -8.82 -1.34 -11.19
N LYS A 360 -8.73 -2.68 -11.10
CA LYS A 360 -7.66 -3.34 -10.33
C LYS A 360 -6.28 -3.09 -10.94
N MET A 361 -6.19 -3.02 -12.28
CA MET A 361 -4.94 -2.66 -12.97
C MET A 361 -4.49 -1.24 -12.61
N GLU A 362 -5.42 -0.27 -12.45
CA GLU A 362 -5.09 1.06 -11.93
C GLU A 362 -4.56 1.00 -10.51
N PHE A 363 -5.18 0.19 -9.63
CA PHE A 363 -4.72 0.01 -8.25
C PHE A 363 -3.33 -0.63 -8.20
N ILE A 364 -3.06 -1.62 -9.05
CA ILE A 364 -1.74 -2.23 -9.19
C ILE A 364 -0.72 -1.18 -9.61
N LYS A 365 -1.01 -0.42 -10.65
CA LYS A 365 -0.11 0.63 -11.16
C LYS A 365 0.17 1.71 -10.11
N ALA A 366 -0.84 2.14 -9.36
CA ALA A 366 -0.73 3.22 -8.37
C ALA A 366 -0.23 2.75 -6.98
N GLY A 367 -0.08 1.44 -6.76
CA GLY A 367 0.28 0.88 -5.45
C GLY A 367 -0.85 0.91 -4.43
N GLY A 368 -2.11 0.90 -4.90
CA GLY A 368 -3.31 0.78 -4.09
C GLY A 368 -4.42 1.76 -4.49
N SER A 369 -5.64 1.45 -4.03
CA SER A 369 -6.85 2.22 -4.33
C SER A 369 -6.82 3.65 -3.79
N TYR A 370 -6.21 3.88 -2.62
CA TYR A 370 -6.12 5.22 -2.03
C TYR A 370 -5.39 6.20 -2.95
N ALA A 371 -4.25 5.80 -3.53
CA ALA A 371 -3.52 6.65 -4.45
C ALA A 371 -4.38 7.04 -5.68
N VAL A 372 -5.20 6.12 -6.19
CA VAL A 372 -6.12 6.39 -7.30
C VAL A 372 -7.26 7.32 -6.88
N VAL A 373 -7.91 7.06 -5.73
CA VAL A 373 -9.05 7.85 -5.27
C VAL A 373 -8.64 9.28 -4.94
N PHE A 374 -7.57 9.46 -4.16
CA PHE A 374 -7.05 10.80 -3.84
C PHE A 374 -6.48 11.49 -5.07
N GLY A 375 -5.80 10.74 -5.95
CA GLY A 375 -5.31 11.26 -7.21
C GLY A 375 -6.42 11.80 -8.12
N LYS A 376 -7.53 11.08 -8.27
CA LYS A 376 -8.72 11.55 -9.02
C LYS A 376 -9.31 12.83 -8.41
N LYS A 377 -9.40 12.90 -7.06
CA LYS A 377 -9.86 14.10 -6.35
C LYS A 377 -8.93 15.30 -6.62
N LEU A 378 -7.62 15.07 -6.53
CA LEU A 378 -6.59 16.09 -6.76
C LEU A 378 -6.58 16.57 -8.22
N GLN A 379 -6.71 15.66 -9.19
CA GLN A 379 -6.84 16.00 -10.61
C GLN A 379 -8.06 16.88 -10.87
N THR A 380 -9.21 16.51 -10.31
CA THR A 380 -10.47 17.28 -10.44
C THR A 380 -10.33 18.68 -9.84
N PHE A 381 -9.72 18.79 -8.67
CA PHE A 381 -9.42 20.08 -8.03
C PHE A 381 -8.53 20.94 -8.92
N ALA A 382 -7.42 20.41 -9.40
CA ALA A 382 -6.44 21.15 -10.18
C ALA A 382 -7.01 21.61 -11.54
N ALA A 383 -7.73 20.74 -12.24
CA ALA A 383 -8.40 21.09 -13.48
C ALA A 383 -9.46 22.21 -13.29
N LYS A 384 -10.19 22.18 -12.17
CA LYS A 384 -11.15 23.24 -11.81
C LYS A 384 -10.43 24.57 -11.56
N VAL A 385 -9.29 24.57 -10.88
CA VAL A 385 -8.50 25.78 -10.62
C VAL A 385 -7.97 26.40 -11.93
N LEU A 386 -7.55 25.56 -12.89
CA LEU A 386 -7.09 26.01 -14.21
C LEU A 386 -8.23 26.40 -15.16
N GLY A 387 -9.48 26.02 -14.86
CA GLY A 387 -10.60 26.21 -15.78
C GLY A 387 -10.54 25.33 -17.03
N VAL A 388 -9.92 24.14 -16.94
CA VAL A 388 -9.73 23.21 -18.06
C VAL A 388 -10.48 21.89 -17.81
N THR A 389 -10.74 21.15 -18.89
CA THR A 389 -11.22 19.76 -18.77
C THR A 389 -10.04 18.85 -18.48
N ALA A 390 -10.15 18.05 -17.41
CA ALA A 390 -9.12 17.06 -17.07
C ALA A 390 -9.01 15.98 -18.16
N PRO A 391 -7.80 15.58 -18.57
CA PRO A 391 -7.64 14.44 -19.47
C PRO A 391 -8.12 13.14 -18.82
N GLN A 392 -8.74 12.28 -19.62
CA GLN A 392 -9.19 10.95 -19.20
C GLN A 392 -7.98 10.01 -19.12
N VAL A 393 -7.38 9.90 -17.94
CA VAL A 393 -6.18 9.06 -17.70
C VAL A 393 -6.52 7.75 -16.99
N TYR A 394 -7.68 7.69 -16.37
CA TYR A 394 -8.17 6.51 -15.67
C TYR A 394 -9.17 5.74 -16.54
N ALA A 395 -9.32 4.45 -16.28
CA ALA A 395 -10.32 3.63 -16.95
C ALA A 395 -11.71 4.28 -16.82
N ALA A 396 -12.44 4.30 -17.91
CA ALA A 396 -13.80 4.79 -17.89
C ALA A 396 -14.67 3.91 -16.98
N SER A 397 -15.50 4.54 -16.18
CA SER A 397 -16.53 3.83 -15.40
C SER A 397 -17.43 3.08 -16.37
N LYS A 398 -17.58 1.76 -16.18
CA LYS A 398 -18.52 0.99 -16.95
C LYS A 398 -19.92 1.29 -16.44
N GLU A 399 -20.72 1.98 -17.24
CA GLU A 399 -22.14 2.13 -16.95
C GLU A 399 -22.86 0.83 -17.35
N ILE A 400 -23.45 0.17 -16.37
CA ILE A 400 -24.29 -0.99 -16.60
C ILE A 400 -25.72 -0.51 -16.44
N SER A 401 -26.44 -0.37 -17.57
CA SER A 401 -27.88 -0.20 -17.56
C SER A 401 -28.52 -1.55 -17.83
N ILE A 402 -29.40 -1.99 -16.93
CA ILE A 402 -30.21 -3.19 -17.11
C ILE A 402 -31.67 -2.72 -17.12
N ASP A 403 -32.18 -2.48 -18.30
CA ASP A 403 -33.55 -2.00 -18.49
C ASP A 403 -34.56 -3.03 -17.95
N GLY A 404 -35.50 -2.55 -17.14
CA GLY A 404 -36.63 -3.35 -16.65
C GLY A 404 -36.38 -4.24 -15.45
N GLN A 405 -35.17 -4.23 -14.88
CA GLN A 405 -34.89 -4.98 -13.65
C GLN A 405 -35.17 -4.16 -12.38
N GLY A 406 -35.70 -4.80 -11.36
CA GLY A 406 -35.85 -4.20 -10.04
C GLY A 406 -34.49 -4.00 -9.35
N LEU A 407 -34.39 -2.97 -8.49
CA LEU A 407 -33.22 -2.68 -7.70
C LEU A 407 -33.15 -3.58 -6.45
N THR A 408 -31.98 -4.10 -6.16
CA THR A 408 -31.68 -4.70 -4.85
C THR A 408 -31.71 -3.64 -3.73
N ALA A 409 -31.76 -4.06 -2.47
CA ALA A 409 -31.71 -3.14 -1.34
C ALA A 409 -30.41 -2.31 -1.33
N VAL A 410 -29.30 -2.91 -1.68
CA VAL A 410 -27.98 -2.25 -1.78
C VAL A 410 -28.00 -1.18 -2.89
N GLU A 411 -28.46 -1.53 -4.08
CA GLU A 411 -28.58 -0.57 -5.20
C GLU A 411 -29.48 0.61 -4.85
N LYS A 412 -30.60 0.37 -4.14
CA LYS A 412 -31.49 1.47 -3.65
C LYS A 412 -30.74 2.43 -2.72
N ILE A 413 -29.92 1.90 -1.80
CA ILE A 413 -29.12 2.72 -0.88
C ILE A 413 -28.10 3.55 -1.65
N PHE A 414 -27.34 2.93 -2.56
CA PHE A 414 -26.34 3.64 -3.37
C PHE A 414 -26.98 4.70 -4.27
N ASN A 415 -28.09 4.38 -4.96
CA ASN A 415 -28.81 5.36 -5.79
C ASN A 415 -29.32 6.56 -4.98
N LYS A 416 -29.80 6.32 -3.74
CA LYS A 416 -30.29 7.38 -2.85
C LYS A 416 -29.18 8.36 -2.42
N ASN A 417 -27.96 7.84 -2.23
CA ASN A 417 -26.83 8.63 -1.69
C ASN A 417 -25.81 9.00 -2.78
N ALA A 418 -26.09 8.75 -4.05
CA ALA A 418 -25.19 9.05 -5.15
C ALA A 418 -25.01 10.56 -5.35
N VAL A 419 -23.76 11.02 -5.36
CA VAL A 419 -23.39 12.42 -5.56
C VAL A 419 -23.16 12.69 -7.03
N GLY A 420 -23.80 13.73 -7.57
CA GLY A 420 -23.64 14.14 -8.97
C GLY A 420 -24.26 13.18 -9.98
N ASN A 421 -25.17 12.30 -9.53
CA ASN A 421 -25.91 11.44 -10.43
C ASN A 421 -26.87 12.26 -11.30
N THR A 422 -26.96 11.90 -12.58
CA THR A 422 -27.91 12.54 -13.50
C THR A 422 -29.33 12.17 -13.10
N PRO A 423 -30.26 13.13 -12.98
CA PRO A 423 -31.67 12.82 -12.68
C PRO A 423 -32.23 11.78 -13.66
N GLY A 424 -32.85 10.74 -13.13
CA GLY A 424 -33.42 9.63 -13.92
C GLY A 424 -32.45 8.53 -14.29
N LYS A 425 -31.14 8.66 -14.00
CA LYS A 425 -30.16 7.60 -14.17
C LYS A 425 -30.18 6.65 -12.98
N VAL A 426 -30.32 5.37 -13.25
CA VAL A 426 -30.32 4.31 -12.24
C VAL A 426 -28.98 3.59 -12.27
N LEU A 427 -28.36 3.44 -11.10
CA LEU A 427 -27.07 2.76 -10.92
C LEU A 427 -27.33 1.32 -10.50
N HIS A 428 -26.67 0.38 -11.18
CA HIS A 428 -26.72 -1.05 -10.91
C HIS A 428 -25.36 -1.58 -10.45
N ALA A 429 -25.34 -2.82 -9.96
CA ALA A 429 -24.11 -3.51 -9.60
C ALA A 429 -23.11 -3.50 -10.77
N GLY A 430 -21.85 -3.14 -10.48
CA GLY A 430 -20.80 -2.93 -11.48
C GLY A 430 -20.66 -1.49 -11.98
N SER A 431 -21.57 -0.58 -11.60
CA SER A 431 -21.39 0.86 -11.83
C SER A 431 -20.36 1.44 -10.85
N ASP A 432 -19.55 2.37 -11.32
CA ASP A 432 -18.67 3.18 -10.48
C ASP A 432 -19.46 4.40 -10.01
N VAL A 433 -19.60 4.59 -8.70
CA VAL A 433 -20.45 5.61 -8.12
C VAL A 433 -19.78 6.31 -6.95
N ARG A 434 -19.92 7.63 -6.91
CA ARG A 434 -19.58 8.44 -5.72
C ARG A 434 -20.82 8.58 -4.85
N VAL A 435 -20.69 8.23 -3.57
CA VAL A 435 -21.80 8.33 -2.60
C VAL A 435 -21.43 9.23 -1.44
N GLU A 436 -22.43 9.89 -0.87
CA GLU A 436 -22.32 10.54 0.41
C GLU A 436 -22.42 9.50 1.54
N VAL A 437 -21.50 9.56 2.49
CA VAL A 437 -21.42 8.65 3.63
C VAL A 437 -21.72 9.44 4.90
N ASN A 438 -22.79 9.08 5.59
CA ASN A 438 -23.25 9.81 6.78
C ASN A 438 -22.47 9.43 8.05
N ILE A 439 -21.86 8.25 8.08
CA ILE A 439 -21.11 7.74 9.23
C ILE A 439 -19.84 7.09 8.72
N VAL A 440 -18.71 7.58 9.19
CA VAL A 440 -17.39 6.95 9.03
C VAL A 440 -16.93 6.54 10.43
N GLY A 441 -16.60 5.27 10.60
CA GLY A 441 -16.18 4.74 11.88
C GLY A 441 -15.03 3.76 11.75
N SER A 442 -14.24 3.66 12.80
CA SER A 442 -13.21 2.64 12.97
C SER A 442 -13.50 1.82 14.21
N GLN A 443 -13.10 0.57 14.22
CA GLN A 443 -13.09 -0.26 15.42
C GLN A 443 -11.63 -0.54 15.83
N ASP A 444 -11.43 -0.67 17.13
CA ASP A 444 -10.13 -0.92 17.75
C ASP A 444 -9.46 -2.23 17.27
N THR A 445 -10.23 -3.20 16.82
CA THR A 445 -9.73 -4.46 16.27
C THR A 445 -9.11 -4.35 14.86
N THR A 446 -9.36 -3.25 14.14
CA THR A 446 -8.90 -3.06 12.75
C THR A 446 -7.58 -2.29 12.64
N GLY A 447 -7.08 -1.76 13.73
CA GLY A 447 -5.80 -1.06 13.83
C GLY A 447 -5.94 0.29 14.52
N LEU A 448 -4.81 0.79 15.00
CA LEU A 448 -4.72 2.12 15.57
C LEU A 448 -4.78 3.15 14.45
N MET A 449 -5.63 4.16 14.61
CA MET A 449 -5.69 5.32 13.73
C MET A 449 -5.44 6.58 14.56
N THR A 450 -4.64 7.47 14.02
CA THR A 450 -4.47 8.81 14.59
C THR A 450 -5.69 9.69 14.25
N SER A 451 -5.92 10.75 15.02
CA SER A 451 -6.98 11.71 14.72
C SER A 451 -6.87 12.28 13.30
N GLN A 452 -5.63 12.48 12.83
CA GLN A 452 -5.36 13.01 11.50
C GLN A 452 -5.65 12.01 10.39
N GLU A 453 -5.43 10.70 10.62
CA GLU A 453 -5.86 9.66 9.68
C GLU A 453 -7.38 9.59 9.58
N LEU A 454 -8.09 9.78 10.69
CA LEU A 454 -9.54 9.88 10.71
C LEU A 454 -10.04 11.12 9.94
N GLU A 455 -9.37 12.27 10.11
CA GLU A 455 -9.66 13.48 9.33
C GLU A 455 -9.41 13.29 7.82
N MET A 456 -8.38 12.51 7.45
CA MET A 456 -8.13 12.18 6.03
C MET A 456 -9.22 11.29 5.44
N MET A 457 -9.82 10.42 6.23
CA MET A 457 -10.89 9.51 5.77
C MET A 457 -12.24 10.20 5.67
N ALA A 458 -12.50 11.22 6.48
CA ALA A 458 -13.73 12.01 6.45
C ALA A 458 -13.75 13.01 5.29
#